data_ea2704d5fb384451aa3afd019881c79e
#
_entry.id   ea2704d5fb384451aa3afd019881c79e
#
_cell.length_a   1.000
_cell.length_b   1.000
_cell.length_c   1.000
_cell.angle_alpha   90.00
_cell.angle_beta   90.00
_cell.angle_gamma   90.00
#
_symmetry.space_group_name_H-M   'P 1'
#
loop_
_entity.id
_entity.type
_entity.pdbx_description
1 polymer ?
#
loop_
_entity_poly.entity_id
_entity_poly.type
_entity_poly.pdbx_seq_one_letter_code
_entity_poly.pdbx_strand_id
1 'polypeptide(L)'
;MKNECIIELFNILEANPIIYEMIKQCPYEILKNISVKEYKEEEFVLEQGDKQESFYIIVEGIFDIYTVSESGKKYLIQTYTNGDYIGELEIFDNKPYVSSVKARSSSKLIEIKRNDFLKWIDIDKNFSQYLMRTLCKSTYVLCENTSNNTLYTLKQRICQYLIDSINKSCESDEFCIKIKTDNLGDKMG
;
A
#
# COMPACT_ATOMS: atom_id res chain seq x y z
N MET A 1 14.77 21.01 -12.52
CA MET A 1 13.50 20.36 -12.13
C MET A 1 13.21 19.08 -12.89
N LYS A 2 12.90 19.05 -14.22
CA LYS A 2 12.60 17.76 -14.90
C LYS A 2 13.78 16.79 -14.97
N ASN A 3 15.00 17.28 -15.20
CA ASN A 3 16.20 16.42 -15.26
C ASN A 3 16.60 15.84 -13.89
N GLU A 4 16.42 16.56 -12.82
CA GLU A 4 16.70 16.10 -11.45
C GLU A 4 15.78 14.94 -11.04
N CYS A 5 14.49 15.03 -11.34
CA CYS A 5 13.53 14.00 -11.06
C CYS A 5 13.81 12.68 -11.84
N ILE A 6 14.29 12.80 -13.08
CA ILE A 6 14.68 11.61 -13.87
C ILE A 6 15.93 10.94 -13.28
N ILE A 7 16.94 11.72 -12.88
CA ILE A 7 18.15 11.18 -12.22
C ILE A 7 17.77 10.48 -10.91
N GLU A 8 16.92 11.10 -10.11
CA GLU A 8 16.44 10.51 -8.86
C GLU A 8 15.68 9.20 -9.13
N LEU A 9 14.80 9.15 -10.14
CA LEU A 9 14.11 7.94 -10.53
C LEU A 9 15.10 6.82 -10.91
N PHE A 10 16.13 7.13 -11.70
CA PHE A 10 17.15 6.14 -12.05
C PHE A 10 17.89 5.61 -10.82
N ASN A 11 18.28 6.47 -9.89
CA ASN A 11 18.94 6.06 -8.64
C ASN A 11 18.02 5.12 -7.82
N ILE A 12 16.70 5.42 -7.77
CA ILE A 12 15.71 4.56 -7.12
C ILE A 12 15.65 3.19 -7.80
N LEU A 13 15.61 3.14 -9.12
CA LEU A 13 15.52 1.90 -9.89
C LEU A 13 16.77 1.02 -9.73
N GLU A 14 17.96 1.62 -9.68
CA GLU A 14 19.21 0.90 -9.44
C GLU A 14 19.26 0.31 -8.01
N ALA A 15 18.75 1.05 -7.01
CA ALA A 15 18.75 0.62 -5.62
C ALA A 15 17.63 -0.38 -5.27
N ASN A 16 16.55 -0.44 -6.07
CA ASN A 16 15.33 -1.20 -5.76
C ASN A 16 14.94 -2.17 -6.89
N PRO A 17 15.44 -3.41 -6.88
CA PRO A 17 15.12 -4.40 -7.92
C PRO A 17 13.62 -4.65 -8.08
N ILE A 18 12.82 -4.59 -7.00
CA ILE A 18 11.36 -4.78 -7.06
C ILE A 18 10.72 -3.67 -7.88
N ILE A 19 11.07 -2.41 -7.60
CA ILE A 19 10.55 -1.25 -8.33
C ILE A 19 11.03 -1.28 -9.79
N TYR A 20 12.30 -1.66 -10.01
CA TYR A 20 12.83 -1.82 -11.36
C TYR A 20 12.01 -2.82 -12.18
N GLU A 21 11.73 -4.00 -11.65
CA GLU A 21 10.92 -5.02 -12.33
C GLU A 21 9.51 -4.53 -12.68
N MET A 22 8.92 -3.69 -11.85
CA MET A 22 7.61 -3.08 -12.11
C MET A 22 7.65 -2.06 -13.26
N ILE A 23 8.70 -1.22 -13.31
CA ILE A 23 8.75 -0.03 -14.18
C ILE A 23 9.58 -0.26 -15.46
N LYS A 24 10.43 -1.28 -15.52
CA LYS A 24 11.40 -1.50 -16.61
C LYS A 24 10.85 -1.45 -18.03
N GLN A 25 9.57 -1.73 -18.23
CA GLN A 25 8.90 -1.66 -19.53
C GLN A 25 7.98 -0.43 -19.66
N CYS A 26 7.97 0.45 -18.67
CA CYS A 26 7.20 1.68 -18.75
C CYS A 26 7.69 2.57 -19.90
N PRO A 27 6.81 3.03 -20.80
CA PRO A 27 7.21 3.87 -21.93
C PRO A 27 7.85 5.17 -21.46
N TYR A 28 8.89 5.61 -22.18
CA TYR A 28 9.59 6.87 -21.87
C TYR A 28 8.64 8.08 -21.76
N GLU A 29 7.61 8.13 -22.60
CA GLU A 29 6.58 9.18 -22.58
C GLU A 29 5.88 9.31 -21.24
N ILE A 30 5.79 8.21 -20.49
CA ILE A 30 5.20 8.17 -19.14
C ILE A 30 6.27 8.42 -18.09
N LEU A 31 7.45 7.78 -18.22
CA LEU A 31 8.57 7.95 -17.29
C LEU A 31 8.95 9.42 -17.08
N LYS A 32 8.93 10.23 -18.13
CA LYS A 32 9.25 11.67 -18.05
C LYS A 32 8.25 12.51 -17.25
N ASN A 33 7.07 11.98 -16.99
CA ASN A 33 5.99 12.64 -16.23
C ASN A 33 5.87 12.12 -14.78
N ILE A 34 6.61 11.08 -14.44
CA ILE A 34 6.68 10.55 -13.08
C ILE A 34 7.28 11.60 -12.16
N SER A 35 6.77 11.68 -10.95
CA SER A 35 7.35 12.48 -9.87
C SER A 35 7.67 11.62 -8.65
N VAL A 36 8.73 11.98 -7.95
CA VAL A 36 9.09 11.39 -6.66
C VAL A 36 8.57 12.31 -5.56
N LYS A 37 7.92 11.74 -4.56
CA LYS A 37 7.34 12.45 -3.42
C LYS A 37 7.91 11.91 -2.12
N GLU A 38 8.25 12.82 -1.23
CA GLU A 38 8.70 12.51 0.12
C GLU A 38 7.62 12.88 1.12
N TYR A 39 7.43 12.03 2.12
CA TYR A 39 6.46 12.21 3.19
C TYR A 39 7.16 12.03 4.53
N LYS A 40 6.79 12.87 5.49
CA LYS A 40 7.21 12.74 6.88
C LYS A 40 6.29 11.77 7.61
N GLU A 41 6.76 11.28 8.75
CA GLU A 41 5.92 10.53 9.68
C GLU A 41 4.64 11.32 10.00
N GLU A 42 3.50 10.64 10.07
CA GLU A 42 2.17 11.18 10.30
C GLU A 42 1.57 12.02 9.17
N GLU A 43 2.27 12.17 8.04
CA GLU A 43 1.77 12.91 6.88
C GLU A 43 0.83 12.05 6.02
N PHE A 44 -0.25 12.66 5.53
CA PHE A 44 -1.21 11.98 4.65
C PHE A 44 -0.73 11.99 3.20
N VAL A 45 -0.83 10.83 2.54
CA VAL A 45 -0.67 10.71 1.09
C VAL A 45 -1.99 11.05 0.40
N LEU A 46 -3.09 10.53 0.96
CA LEU A 46 -4.46 10.75 0.50
C LEU A 46 -5.43 10.57 1.67
N GLU A 47 -6.59 11.19 1.59
CA GLU A 47 -7.65 11.09 2.58
C GLU A 47 -8.90 10.45 1.97
N GLN A 48 -9.62 9.69 2.80
CA GLN A 48 -10.89 9.06 2.43
C GLN A 48 -11.90 10.11 1.95
N GLY A 49 -12.49 9.88 0.80
CA GLY A 49 -13.46 10.79 0.16
C GLY A 49 -12.84 11.82 -0.79
N ASP A 50 -11.52 11.99 -0.78
CA ASP A 50 -10.85 12.86 -1.73
C ASP A 50 -10.92 12.32 -3.15
N LYS A 51 -10.77 13.24 -4.11
CA LYS A 51 -10.77 12.89 -5.52
C LYS A 51 -9.50 12.11 -5.90
N GLN A 52 -9.68 10.98 -6.56
CA GLN A 52 -8.59 10.19 -7.09
C GLN A 52 -7.90 10.91 -8.27
N GLU A 53 -6.59 11.14 -8.17
CA GLU A 53 -5.80 11.85 -9.20
C GLU A 53 -4.53 11.10 -9.61
N SER A 54 -4.02 10.19 -8.78
CA SER A 54 -2.72 9.57 -8.97
C SER A 54 -2.69 8.13 -8.50
N PHE A 55 -1.78 7.37 -9.08
CA PHE A 55 -1.32 6.07 -8.63
C PHE A 55 0.06 6.24 -8.01
N TYR A 56 0.33 5.54 -6.92
CA TYR A 56 1.59 5.64 -6.19
C TYR A 56 2.25 4.28 -6.03
N ILE A 57 3.57 4.23 -6.18
CA ILE A 57 4.40 3.06 -5.87
C ILE A 57 5.28 3.39 -4.68
N ILE A 58 5.28 2.54 -3.66
CA ILE A 58 6.08 2.75 -2.45
C ILE A 58 7.53 2.35 -2.72
N VAL A 59 8.43 3.34 -2.62
CA VAL A 59 9.87 3.15 -2.75
C VAL A 59 10.49 2.83 -1.40
N GLU A 60 10.08 3.56 -0.37
CA GLU A 60 10.64 3.46 0.98
C GLU A 60 9.58 3.88 2.01
N GLY A 61 9.63 3.27 3.19
CA GLY A 61 8.78 3.61 4.31
C GLY A 61 7.65 2.62 4.55
N ILE A 62 6.79 2.99 5.49
CA ILE A 62 5.64 2.20 5.95
C ILE A 62 4.41 3.09 5.92
N PHE A 63 3.31 2.59 5.36
CA PHE A 63 2.05 3.30 5.24
C PHE A 63 0.91 2.49 5.84
N ASP A 64 0.10 3.13 6.66
CA ASP A 64 -1.13 2.55 7.20
C ASP A 64 -2.33 2.97 6.34
N ILE A 65 -3.07 1.96 5.86
CA ILE A 65 -4.30 2.10 5.08
C ILE A 65 -5.46 1.87 6.03
N TYR A 66 -6.32 2.86 6.22
CA TYR A 66 -7.43 2.76 7.16
C TYR A 66 -8.67 3.52 6.69
N THR A 67 -9.79 3.10 7.22
CA THR A 67 -11.05 3.83 7.09
C THR A 67 -11.46 4.46 8.41
N VAL A 68 -12.23 5.53 8.34
CA VAL A 68 -12.78 6.23 9.50
C VAL A 68 -14.29 6.24 9.36
N SER A 69 -15.00 5.77 10.38
CA SER A 69 -16.46 5.86 10.44
C SER A 69 -16.92 7.29 10.75
N GLU A 70 -18.20 7.59 10.52
CA GLU A 70 -18.81 8.89 10.91
C GLU A 70 -18.66 9.20 12.40
N SER A 71 -18.56 8.18 13.26
CA SER A 71 -18.31 8.32 14.70
C SER A 71 -16.83 8.54 15.05
N GLY A 72 -15.93 8.60 14.05
CA GLY A 72 -14.49 8.77 14.25
C GLY A 72 -13.74 7.50 14.61
N LYS A 73 -14.41 6.32 14.59
CA LYS A 73 -13.73 5.04 14.82
C LYS A 73 -12.87 4.68 13.62
N LYS A 74 -11.60 4.38 13.86
CA LYS A 74 -10.64 3.94 12.84
C LYS A 74 -10.65 2.42 12.72
N TYR A 75 -10.49 1.94 11.49
CA TYR A 75 -10.25 0.54 11.18
C TYR A 75 -9.05 0.42 10.26
N LEU A 76 -7.97 -0.19 10.74
CA LEU A 76 -6.77 -0.46 9.96
C LEU A 76 -7.05 -1.63 9.01
N ILE A 77 -7.05 -1.34 7.71
CA ILE A 77 -7.29 -2.36 6.68
C ILE A 77 -6.00 -3.16 6.46
N GLN A 78 -4.89 -2.45 6.23
CA GLN A 78 -3.61 -3.06 5.89
C GLN A 78 -2.45 -2.08 6.09
N THR A 79 -1.24 -2.60 6.24
CA THR A 79 0.01 -1.82 6.23
C THR A 79 0.78 -2.15 4.97
N TYR A 80 1.20 -1.13 4.23
CA TYR A 80 1.95 -1.23 2.98
C TYR A 80 3.41 -0.82 3.16
N THR A 81 4.29 -1.42 2.36
CA THR A 81 5.74 -1.21 2.40
C THR A 81 6.34 -1.13 0.99
N ASN A 82 7.66 -1.13 0.88
CA ASN A 82 8.39 -1.12 -0.40
C ASN A 82 7.82 -2.16 -1.40
N GLY A 83 7.53 -1.70 -2.61
CA GLY A 83 6.97 -2.50 -3.70
C GLY A 83 5.44 -2.62 -3.71
N ASP A 84 4.75 -2.20 -2.64
CA ASP A 84 3.30 -2.05 -2.67
C ASP A 84 2.90 -0.76 -3.41
N TYR A 85 1.61 -0.63 -3.73
CA TYR A 85 1.10 0.54 -4.44
C TYR A 85 -0.25 1.00 -3.87
N ILE A 86 -0.61 2.25 -4.18
CA ILE A 86 -1.76 2.96 -3.60
C ILE A 86 -2.55 3.63 -4.72
N GLY A 87 -3.88 3.63 -4.62
CA GLY A 87 -4.78 4.30 -5.54
C GLY A 87 -5.24 3.45 -6.73
N GLU A 88 -4.99 2.15 -6.68
CA GLU A 88 -5.35 1.19 -7.73
C GLU A 88 -6.84 0.88 -7.78
N LEU A 89 -7.56 1.00 -6.67
CA LEU A 89 -8.98 0.62 -6.60
C LEU A 89 -9.88 1.61 -7.34
N GLU A 90 -9.62 2.89 -7.18
CA GLU A 90 -10.48 3.95 -7.68
C GLU A 90 -10.06 4.48 -9.05
N ILE A 91 -8.82 4.17 -9.47
CA ILE A 91 -8.20 4.81 -10.64
C ILE A 91 -8.95 4.53 -11.95
N PHE A 92 -9.57 3.37 -12.07
CA PHE A 92 -10.32 2.99 -13.27
C PHE A 92 -11.64 3.73 -13.37
N ASP A 93 -12.42 3.75 -12.30
CA ASP A 93 -13.76 4.33 -12.26
C ASP A 93 -13.78 5.83 -11.87
N ASN A 94 -12.61 6.39 -11.54
CA ASN A 94 -12.48 7.77 -11.07
C ASN A 94 -13.38 8.06 -9.85
N LYS A 95 -13.47 7.09 -8.94
CA LYS A 95 -14.20 7.22 -7.68
C LYS A 95 -13.36 7.94 -6.63
N PRO A 96 -14.00 8.56 -5.63
CA PRO A 96 -13.28 9.05 -4.44
C PRO A 96 -12.56 7.91 -3.72
N TYR A 97 -11.46 8.22 -3.02
CA TYR A 97 -10.74 7.24 -2.24
C TYR A 97 -11.61 6.62 -1.15
N VAL A 98 -11.63 5.28 -1.08
CA VAL A 98 -12.41 4.54 -0.07
C VAL A 98 -11.73 4.50 1.29
N SER A 99 -10.44 4.78 1.34
CA SER A 99 -9.61 4.75 2.55
C SER A 99 -8.64 5.92 2.60
N SER A 100 -8.15 6.22 3.78
CA SER A 100 -7.02 7.14 3.98
C SER A 100 -5.71 6.37 4.03
N VAL A 101 -4.64 7.00 3.55
CA VAL A 101 -3.28 6.47 3.59
C VAL A 101 -2.37 7.47 4.28
N LYS A 102 -1.68 7.02 5.32
CA LYS A 102 -0.84 7.84 6.18
C LYS A 102 0.55 7.23 6.33
N ALA A 103 1.57 8.06 6.19
CA ALA A 103 2.94 7.65 6.42
C ALA A 103 3.20 7.39 7.91
N ARG A 104 3.77 6.23 8.22
CA ARG A 104 4.11 5.79 9.59
C ARG A 104 5.58 6.02 9.92
N SER A 105 6.36 6.37 8.93
CA SER A 105 7.77 6.73 9.01
C SER A 105 8.09 7.75 7.92
N SER A 106 9.30 8.33 7.92
CA SER A 106 9.83 9.02 6.75
C SER A 106 9.77 8.09 5.54
N SER A 107 9.18 8.53 4.45
CA SER A 107 8.77 7.67 3.35
C SER A 107 8.94 8.35 1.99
N LYS A 108 9.12 7.53 0.95
CA LYS A 108 9.28 8.00 -0.43
C LYS A 108 8.36 7.21 -1.37
N LEU A 109 7.65 7.92 -2.25
CA LEU A 109 6.73 7.37 -3.25
C LEU A 109 7.10 7.84 -4.65
N ILE A 110 6.86 6.98 -5.64
CA ILE A 110 6.74 7.35 -7.05
C ILE A 110 5.28 7.68 -7.32
N GLU A 111 4.99 8.89 -7.80
CA GLU A 111 3.65 9.33 -8.20
C GLU A 111 3.50 9.28 -9.72
N ILE A 112 2.43 8.67 -10.19
CA ILE A 112 2.05 8.57 -11.61
C ILE A 112 0.63 9.12 -11.75
N LYS A 113 0.44 10.13 -12.56
CA LYS A 113 -0.89 10.72 -12.78
C LYS A 113 -1.83 9.73 -13.46
N ARG A 114 -3.11 9.77 -13.10
CA ARG A 114 -4.15 8.85 -13.58
C ARG A 114 -4.12 8.64 -15.11
N ASN A 115 -4.02 9.71 -15.88
CA ASN A 115 -4.01 9.61 -17.34
C ASN A 115 -2.79 8.87 -17.88
N ASP A 116 -1.62 9.05 -17.26
CA ASP A 116 -0.39 8.37 -17.65
C ASP A 116 -0.41 6.90 -17.19
N PHE A 117 -0.96 6.63 -16.01
CA PHE A 117 -1.17 5.27 -15.53
C PHE A 117 -2.09 4.47 -16.46
N LEU A 118 -3.25 5.03 -16.85
CA LEU A 118 -4.19 4.36 -17.75
C LEU A 118 -3.55 4.06 -19.13
N LYS A 119 -2.78 5.00 -19.67
CA LYS A 119 -2.01 4.75 -20.91
C LYS A 119 -0.97 3.66 -20.71
N TRP A 120 -0.31 3.62 -19.57
CA TRP A 120 0.71 2.61 -19.29
C TRP A 120 0.14 1.20 -19.28
N ILE A 121 -0.96 0.98 -18.56
CA ILE A 121 -1.59 -0.34 -18.49
C ILE A 121 -2.16 -0.81 -19.84
N ASP A 122 -2.54 0.10 -20.72
CA ASP A 122 -2.99 -0.23 -22.09
C ASP A 122 -1.84 -0.72 -22.96
N ILE A 123 -0.63 -0.23 -22.76
CA ILE A 123 0.55 -0.51 -23.57
C ILE A 123 1.33 -1.70 -23.00
N ASP A 124 1.54 -1.73 -21.69
CA ASP A 124 2.37 -2.72 -20.99
C ASP A 124 1.52 -3.86 -20.42
N LYS A 125 1.41 -4.94 -21.21
CA LYS A 125 0.67 -6.14 -20.81
C LYS A 125 1.26 -6.83 -19.57
N ASN A 126 2.59 -6.76 -19.37
CA ASN A 126 3.23 -7.41 -18.24
C ASN A 126 2.87 -6.68 -16.94
N PHE A 127 2.93 -5.35 -16.97
CA PHE A 127 2.49 -4.54 -15.82
C PHE A 127 1.00 -4.75 -15.51
N SER A 128 0.14 -4.76 -16.56
CA SER A 128 -1.30 -5.01 -16.40
C SER A 128 -1.58 -6.38 -15.76
N GLN A 129 -0.86 -7.42 -16.18
CA GLN A 129 -0.98 -8.76 -15.59
C GLN A 129 -0.47 -8.81 -14.15
N TYR A 130 0.63 -8.12 -13.88
CA TYR A 130 1.18 -7.99 -12.52
C TYR A 130 0.16 -7.32 -11.59
N LEU A 131 -0.41 -6.18 -12.02
CA LEU A 131 -1.44 -5.45 -11.28
C LEU A 131 -2.66 -6.32 -11.00
N MET A 132 -3.19 -7.01 -12.03
CA MET A 132 -4.33 -7.93 -11.86
C MET A 132 -4.05 -9.02 -10.84
N ARG A 133 -2.89 -9.66 -10.90
CA ARG A 133 -2.51 -10.72 -9.94
C ARG A 133 -2.44 -10.19 -8.52
N THR A 134 -1.90 -8.98 -8.33
CA THR A 134 -1.80 -8.37 -7.00
C THR A 134 -3.18 -7.98 -6.49
N LEU A 135 -4.05 -7.41 -7.32
CA LEU A 135 -5.45 -7.14 -6.96
C LEU A 135 -6.21 -8.42 -6.56
N CYS A 136 -6.05 -9.51 -7.30
CA CYS A 136 -6.62 -10.81 -6.93
C CYS A 136 -6.11 -11.29 -5.56
N LYS A 137 -4.80 -11.17 -5.32
CA LYS A 137 -4.20 -11.53 -4.03
C LYS A 137 -4.73 -10.69 -2.88
N SER A 138 -4.82 -9.37 -3.08
CA SER A 138 -5.37 -8.44 -2.07
C SER A 138 -6.84 -8.75 -1.78
N THR A 139 -7.63 -9.02 -2.82
CA THR A 139 -9.04 -9.42 -2.69
C THR A 139 -9.17 -10.74 -1.91
N TYR A 140 -8.30 -11.70 -2.16
CA TYR A 140 -8.29 -12.97 -1.42
C TYR A 140 -8.06 -12.75 0.08
N VAL A 141 -7.03 -11.97 0.44
CA VAL A 141 -6.75 -11.60 1.84
C VAL A 141 -7.94 -10.86 2.48
N LEU A 142 -8.58 -9.97 1.72
CA LEU A 142 -9.76 -9.23 2.20
C LEU A 142 -10.93 -10.16 2.49
N CYS A 143 -11.18 -11.15 1.62
CA CYS A 143 -12.21 -12.19 1.84
C CYS A 143 -11.91 -13.03 3.09
N GLU A 144 -10.66 -13.44 3.29
CA GLU A 144 -10.26 -14.17 4.50
C GLU A 144 -10.48 -13.33 5.77
N ASN A 145 -10.04 -12.06 5.76
CA ASN A 145 -10.23 -11.16 6.89
C ASN A 145 -11.71 -10.93 7.18
N THR A 146 -12.54 -10.75 6.15
CA THR A 146 -13.99 -10.57 6.29
C THR A 146 -14.63 -11.81 6.89
N SER A 147 -14.26 -12.99 6.43
CA SER A 147 -14.72 -14.27 6.97
C SER A 147 -14.33 -14.41 8.45
N ASN A 148 -13.08 -14.12 8.78
CA ASN A 148 -12.58 -14.18 10.15
C ASN A 148 -13.33 -13.20 11.08
N ASN A 149 -13.58 -11.98 10.61
CA ASN A 149 -14.31 -10.97 11.38
C ASN A 149 -15.79 -11.34 11.60
N THR A 150 -16.38 -12.09 10.69
CA THR A 150 -17.79 -12.48 10.75
C THR A 150 -18.01 -13.78 11.52
N LEU A 151 -17.12 -14.77 11.36
CA LEU A 151 -17.29 -16.11 11.88
C LEU A 151 -16.71 -16.31 13.28
N TYR A 152 -15.70 -15.52 13.67
CA TYR A 152 -14.98 -15.70 14.92
C TYR A 152 -15.22 -14.56 15.91
N THR A 153 -15.34 -14.90 17.18
CA THR A 153 -15.43 -13.94 18.27
C THR A 153 -14.10 -13.18 18.45
N LEU A 154 -14.15 -12.00 19.07
CA LEU A 154 -12.95 -11.22 19.37
C LEU A 154 -11.87 -12.04 20.10
N LYS A 155 -12.28 -12.86 21.07
CA LYS A 155 -11.35 -13.75 21.81
C LYS A 155 -10.63 -14.72 20.87
N GLN A 156 -11.35 -15.37 19.97
CA GLN A 156 -10.78 -16.32 19.00
C GLN A 156 -9.83 -15.60 18.04
N ARG A 157 -10.19 -14.40 17.56
CA ARG A 157 -9.34 -13.60 16.67
C ARG A 157 -8.03 -13.16 17.36
N ILE A 158 -8.10 -12.77 18.64
CA ILE A 158 -6.91 -12.46 19.44
C ILE A 158 -6.01 -13.69 19.59
N CYS A 159 -6.59 -14.85 19.93
CA CYS A 159 -5.82 -16.10 20.04
C CYS A 159 -5.13 -16.45 18.72
N GLN A 160 -5.85 -16.36 17.59
CA GLN A 160 -5.27 -16.63 16.27
C GLN A 160 -4.13 -15.66 15.95
N TYR A 161 -4.32 -14.36 16.19
CA TYR A 161 -3.27 -13.36 16.00
C TYR A 161 -2.00 -13.66 16.81
N LEU A 162 -2.15 -14.10 18.05
CA LEU A 162 -1.01 -14.49 18.91
C LEU A 162 -0.29 -15.72 18.35
N ILE A 163 -1.04 -16.75 17.93
CA ILE A 163 -0.50 -17.97 17.32
C ILE A 163 0.29 -17.64 16.05
N ASP A 164 -0.30 -16.83 15.15
CA ASP A 164 0.33 -16.42 13.89
C ASP A 164 1.61 -15.58 14.14
N SER A 165 1.60 -14.77 15.20
CA SER A 165 2.76 -13.97 15.60
C SER A 165 3.90 -14.84 16.15
N ILE A 166 3.58 -15.89 16.89
CA ILE A 166 4.55 -16.87 17.38
C ILE A 166 5.15 -17.64 16.21
N ASN A 167 4.33 -18.15 15.30
CA ASN A 167 4.80 -18.94 14.14
C ASN A 167 5.74 -18.16 13.21
N LYS A 168 5.60 -16.83 13.17
CA LYS A 168 6.51 -15.93 12.40
C LYS A 168 7.82 -15.63 13.11
N SER A 169 7.90 -15.85 14.42
CA SER A 169 9.04 -15.49 15.27
C SER A 169 9.94 -16.68 15.64
N CYS A 170 9.70 -17.88 15.08
CA CYS A 170 10.35 -19.13 15.45
C CYS A 170 11.85 -19.19 15.05
N GLU A 171 12.72 -18.50 15.78
CA GLU A 171 14.18 -18.77 15.78
C GLU A 171 14.79 -18.88 17.20
N SER A 172 14.00 -18.80 18.28
CA SER A 172 14.50 -18.90 19.66
C SER A 172 13.48 -19.55 20.59
N ASP A 173 13.97 -20.25 21.63
CA ASP A 173 13.16 -20.95 22.65
C ASP A 173 12.40 -20.00 23.61
N GLU A 174 12.63 -18.69 23.54
CA GLU A 174 11.90 -17.68 24.30
C GLU A 174 11.10 -16.78 23.36
N PHE A 175 9.77 -16.76 23.53
CA PHE A 175 8.86 -15.95 22.75
C PHE A 175 8.49 -14.67 23.50
N CYS A 176 8.92 -13.51 22.99
CA CYS A 176 8.46 -12.21 23.46
C CYS A 176 7.72 -11.48 22.34
N ILE A 177 6.40 -11.36 22.45
CA ILE A 177 5.58 -10.59 21.50
C ILE A 177 5.34 -9.21 22.10
N LYS A 178 5.95 -8.17 21.52
CA LYS A 178 5.64 -6.78 21.86
C LYS A 178 4.40 -6.31 21.09
N ILE A 179 3.30 -6.18 21.78
CA ILE A 179 2.04 -5.69 21.22
C ILE A 179 1.78 -4.27 21.75
N LYS A 180 1.65 -3.30 20.85
CA LYS A 180 1.08 -2.00 21.21
C LYS A 180 -0.44 -2.15 21.22
N THR A 181 -1.08 -1.79 22.32
CA THR A 181 -2.53 -1.96 22.57
C THR A 181 -3.37 -1.24 21.50
N ASP A 182 -2.93 -0.06 21.07
CA ASP A 182 -3.61 0.72 20.04
C ASP A 182 -3.64 0.00 18.68
N ASN A 183 -2.51 -0.60 18.27
CA ASN A 183 -2.42 -1.38 17.04
C ASN A 183 -3.28 -2.67 17.09
N LEU A 184 -3.47 -3.25 18.27
CA LEU A 184 -4.33 -4.43 18.41
C LEU A 184 -5.80 -4.03 18.30
N GLY A 185 -6.20 -2.90 18.90
CA GLY A 185 -7.56 -2.35 18.79
C GLY A 185 -7.94 -2.07 17.34
N ASP A 186 -7.09 -1.38 16.60
CA ASP A 186 -7.31 -1.03 15.19
C ASP A 186 -7.40 -2.26 14.27
N LYS A 187 -6.68 -3.36 14.59
CA LYS A 187 -6.74 -4.63 13.84
C LYS A 187 -7.96 -5.49 14.18
N MET A 188 -8.49 -5.33 15.38
CA MET A 188 -9.59 -6.17 15.86
C MET A 188 -10.98 -5.53 15.64
N GLY A 189 -11.03 -4.28 15.22
CA GLY A 189 -12.27 -3.55 14.92
C GLY A 189 -12.98 -3.04 16.15
#